data_51cddfd11f1ce7d38bd0e92adde034bc
#
_entry.id   51cddfd11f1ce7d38bd0e92adde034bc
#
_cell.length_a   1.000
_cell.length_b   1.000
_cell.length_c   1.000
_cell.angle_alpha   90.00
_cell.angle_beta   90.00
_cell.angle_gamma   90.00
#
_symmetry.space_group_name_H-M   'P 1'
#
loop_
_entity.id
_entity.type
_entity.pdbx_description
1 polymer ?
#
loop_
_entity_poly.entity_id
_entity_poly.type
_entity_poly.pdbx_seq_one_letter_code
_entity_poly.pdbx_strand_id
1 'polypeptide(L)'
;MTYYVVDRIEGKVAVVIGDDGQNFDVPVANLPKGSKEGTVLSVETNTGQIDWSRAQIDNAERDRRLKEAREQLDRLRASDLGGDVVL
;
A
#
# COMPACT_ATOMS: atom_id res chain seq x y z
N MET A 1 -8.23 3.59 -12.66
CA MET A 1 -7.20 3.95 -11.68
C MET A 1 -6.92 2.75 -10.78
N THR A 2 -5.68 2.44 -10.59
CA THR A 2 -5.27 1.31 -9.75
C THR A 2 -4.33 1.82 -8.67
N TYR A 3 -4.44 1.26 -7.48
CA TYR A 3 -3.58 1.60 -6.35
C TYR A 3 -2.50 0.55 -6.17
N TYR A 4 -1.32 1.02 -5.82
CA TYR A 4 -0.16 0.19 -5.53
C TYR A 4 0.47 0.68 -4.24
N VAL A 5 1.05 -0.26 -3.49
CA VAL A 5 1.73 0.06 -2.23
C VAL A 5 3.18 -0.33 -2.36
N VAL A 6 4.07 0.56 -1.96
CA VAL A 6 5.49 0.24 -1.86
C VAL A 6 5.67 -0.61 -0.59
N ASP A 7 5.91 -1.91 -0.79
CA ASP A 7 6.07 -2.85 0.32
C ASP A 7 7.41 -2.64 1.02
N ARG A 8 8.46 -2.56 0.22
CA ARG A 8 9.81 -2.36 0.75
C ARG A 8 10.73 -1.82 -0.35
N ILE A 9 11.86 -1.28 0.09
CA ILE A 9 12.90 -0.82 -0.83
C ILE A 9 14.18 -1.57 -0.47
N GLU A 10 14.73 -2.27 -1.45
CA GLU A 10 16.00 -3.00 -1.31
C GLU A 10 17.01 -2.36 -2.24
N GLY A 11 17.97 -1.62 -1.68
CA GLY A 11 18.94 -0.90 -2.47
C GLY A 11 18.29 0.15 -3.35
N LYS A 12 18.36 -0.04 -4.67
CA LYS A 12 17.79 0.88 -5.64
C LYS A 12 16.48 0.39 -6.25
N VAL A 13 15.94 -0.71 -5.72
CA VAL A 13 14.73 -1.33 -6.25
C VAL A 13 13.64 -1.34 -5.18
N ALA A 14 12.45 -0.92 -5.57
CA ALA A 14 11.28 -0.96 -4.73
C ALA A 14 10.40 -2.16 -5.12
N VAL A 15 9.92 -2.90 -4.12
CA VAL A 15 8.92 -3.93 -4.33
C VAL A 15 7.56 -3.28 -4.15
N VAL A 16 6.76 -3.30 -5.22
CA VAL A 16 5.46 -2.63 -5.27
C VAL A 16 4.38 -3.69 -5.45
N ILE A 17 3.34 -3.62 -4.63
CA ILE A 17 2.24 -4.58 -4.65
C ILE A 17 0.96 -3.88 -5.06
N GLY A 18 0.30 -4.40 -6.09
CA GLY A 18 -0.99 -3.89 -6.54
C GLY A 18 -2.16 -4.43 -5.72
N ASP A 19 -3.31 -3.79 -5.82
CA ASP A 19 -4.53 -4.25 -5.15
C ASP A 19 -4.98 -5.61 -5.63
N ASP A 20 -4.59 -6.01 -6.84
CA ASP A 20 -4.86 -7.32 -7.39
C ASP A 20 -3.88 -8.41 -6.90
N GLY A 21 -2.93 -8.05 -6.05
CA GLY A 21 -1.95 -8.97 -5.51
C GLY A 21 -0.71 -9.15 -6.37
N GLN A 22 -0.60 -8.47 -7.50
CA GLN A 22 0.59 -8.56 -8.34
C GLN A 22 1.76 -7.80 -7.73
N ASN A 23 2.94 -8.39 -7.82
CA ASN A 23 4.17 -7.78 -7.31
C ASN A 23 5.02 -7.29 -8.47
N PHE A 24 5.64 -6.13 -8.30
CA PHE A 24 6.52 -5.55 -9.30
C PHE A 24 7.81 -5.08 -8.64
N ASP A 25 8.93 -5.35 -9.29
CA ASP A 25 10.22 -4.78 -8.91
C ASP A 25 10.44 -3.54 -9.77
N VAL A 26 10.40 -2.37 -9.15
CA VAL A 26 10.48 -1.10 -9.87
C VAL A 26 11.70 -0.32 -9.37
N PRO A 27 12.59 0.11 -10.27
CA PRO A 27 13.68 0.98 -9.85
C PRO A 27 13.14 2.23 -9.14
N VAL A 28 13.72 2.56 -8.00
CA VAL A 28 13.27 3.73 -7.22
C VAL A 28 13.29 5.00 -8.06
N ALA A 29 14.25 5.10 -8.97
CA ALA A 29 14.36 6.26 -9.86
C ALA A 29 13.16 6.42 -10.80
N ASN A 30 12.40 5.35 -11.04
CA ASN A 30 11.20 5.40 -11.89
C ASN A 30 9.93 5.74 -11.10
N LEU A 31 10.01 5.80 -9.79
CA LEU A 31 8.87 6.16 -8.95
C LEU A 31 8.84 7.66 -8.67
N PRO A 32 7.69 8.22 -8.26
CA PRO A 32 7.62 9.61 -7.87
C PRO A 32 8.61 9.93 -6.77
N LYS A 33 9.14 11.13 -6.79
CA LYS A 33 10.07 11.60 -5.77
C LYS A 33 9.38 11.57 -4.41
N GLY A 34 10.08 11.03 -3.42
CA GLY A 34 9.53 10.90 -2.08
C GLY A 34 8.85 9.56 -1.81
N SER A 35 8.86 8.63 -2.76
CA SER A 35 8.34 7.29 -2.55
C SER A 35 9.21 6.54 -1.53
N LYS A 36 8.55 5.91 -0.57
CA LYS A 36 9.20 5.15 0.51
C LYS A 36 8.32 3.98 0.92
N GLU A 37 8.81 3.16 1.83
CA GLU A 37 8.01 2.06 2.37
C GLU A 37 6.68 2.57 2.92
N GLY A 38 5.60 1.90 2.57
CA GLY A 38 4.25 2.28 2.96
C GLY A 38 3.59 3.33 2.09
N THR A 39 4.31 3.90 1.13
CA THR A 39 3.72 4.87 0.20
C THR A 39 2.66 4.21 -0.66
N VAL A 40 1.49 4.83 -0.77
CA VAL A 40 0.43 4.40 -1.69
C VAL A 40 0.52 5.24 -2.95
N LEU A 41 0.54 4.57 -4.08
CA LEU A 41 0.61 5.19 -5.40
C LEU A 41 -0.69 4.96 -6.14
N SER A 42 -1.20 5.99 -6.80
CA SER A 42 -2.30 5.88 -7.74
C SER A 42 -1.77 5.97 -9.16
N VAL A 43 -2.19 5.04 -10.01
CA VAL A 43 -1.72 4.97 -11.39
C VAL A 43 -2.92 4.77 -12.30
N GLU A 44 -2.98 5.54 -13.37
CA GLU A 44 -3.94 5.31 -14.43
C GLU A 44 -3.42 4.25 -15.39
N THR A 45 -4.21 3.21 -15.61
CA THR A 45 -3.83 2.10 -16.48
C THR A 45 -4.75 2.10 -17.70
N ASN A 46 -4.41 2.89 -18.70
CA ASN A 46 -5.27 3.01 -19.89
C ASN A 46 -4.96 1.97 -20.97
N THR A 47 -3.77 1.39 -20.95
CA THR A 47 -3.31 0.53 -22.03
C THR A 47 -2.84 -0.84 -21.58
N GLY A 48 -3.12 -1.21 -20.33
CA GLY A 48 -2.63 -2.46 -19.76
C GLY A 48 -1.17 -2.44 -19.35
N GLN A 49 -0.43 -1.39 -19.71
CA GLN A 49 0.93 -1.19 -19.24
C GLN A 49 0.94 -0.13 -18.15
N ILE A 50 1.76 -0.37 -17.14
CA ILE A 50 1.88 0.54 -16.01
C ILE A 50 2.99 1.55 -16.30
N ASP A 51 2.63 2.82 -16.33
CA ASP A 51 3.60 3.90 -16.46
C ASP A 51 3.87 4.49 -15.08
N TRP A 52 4.93 4.01 -14.46
CA TRP A 52 5.30 4.44 -13.12
C TRP A 52 5.68 5.93 -13.05
N SER A 53 6.09 6.52 -14.17
CA SER A 53 6.42 7.94 -14.21
C SER A 53 5.18 8.82 -14.01
N ARG A 54 4.00 8.29 -14.28
CA ARG A 54 2.73 9.00 -14.09
C ARG A 54 2.06 8.65 -12.77
N ALA A 55 2.66 7.77 -11.98
CA ALA A 55 2.13 7.44 -10.67
C ALA A 55 2.18 8.66 -9.77
N GLN A 56 1.18 8.79 -8.90
CA GLN A 56 1.09 9.88 -7.95
C GLN A 56 1.03 9.31 -6.53
N ILE A 57 1.71 9.97 -5.62
CA ILE A 57 1.63 9.60 -4.21
C ILE A 57 0.28 10.05 -3.68
N ASP A 58 -0.48 9.11 -3.14
CA ASP A 58 -1.81 9.36 -2.61
C ASP A 58 -1.83 9.19 -1.09
N ASN A 59 -1.55 10.28 -0.39
CA ASN A 59 -1.51 10.28 1.06
C ASN A 59 -2.90 10.10 1.68
N ALA A 60 -3.93 10.59 1.02
CA ALA A 60 -5.30 10.44 1.51
C ALA A 60 -5.72 8.98 1.53
N GLU A 61 -5.40 8.23 0.46
CA GLU A 61 -5.68 6.80 0.41
C GLU A 61 -4.86 6.03 1.43
N ARG A 62 -3.60 6.40 1.63
CA ARG A 62 -2.75 5.81 2.66
C ARG A 62 -3.35 6.00 4.05
N ASP A 63 -3.77 7.22 4.35
CA ASP A 63 -4.35 7.53 5.65
C ASP A 63 -5.65 6.77 5.88
N ARG A 64 -6.48 6.66 4.83
CA ARG A 64 -7.72 5.89 4.89
C ARG A 64 -7.46 4.42 5.20
N ARG A 65 -6.48 3.82 4.54
CA ARG A 65 -6.12 2.41 4.75
C ARG A 65 -5.56 2.17 6.15
N LEU A 66 -4.75 3.08 6.64
CA LEU A 66 -4.23 3.00 8.00
C LEU A 66 -5.34 3.11 9.04
N LYS A 67 -6.29 4.00 8.81
CA LYS A 67 -7.45 4.16 9.70
C LYS A 67 -8.31 2.90 9.72
N GLU A 68 -8.60 2.33 8.55
CA GLU A 68 -9.37 1.09 8.47
C GLU A 68 -8.65 -0.07 9.17
N ALA A 69 -7.36 -0.20 8.99
CA ALA A 69 -6.58 -1.23 9.65
C ALA A 69 -6.62 -1.06 11.17
N ARG A 70 -6.54 0.16 11.67
CA ARG A 70 -6.62 0.45 13.09
C ARG A 70 -8.00 0.10 13.66
N GLU A 71 -9.06 0.46 12.93
CA GLU A 71 -10.42 0.12 13.34
C GLU A 71 -10.64 -1.39 13.41
N GLN A 72 -10.11 -2.13 12.44
CA GLN A 72 -10.19 -3.59 12.45
C GLN A 72 -9.43 -4.19 13.63
N LEU A 73 -8.26 -3.67 13.94
CA LEU A 73 -7.49 -4.12 15.09
C LEU A 73 -8.24 -3.87 16.40
N ASP A 74 -8.86 -2.71 16.54
CA ASP A 74 -9.64 -2.40 17.73
C ASP A 74 -10.83 -3.35 17.89
N ARG A 75 -11.50 -3.68 16.79
CA ARG A 75 -12.60 -4.67 16.84
C ARG A 75 -12.11 -6.04 17.22
N LEU A 76 -10.98 -6.47 16.66
CA LEU A 76 -10.39 -7.75 16.98
C LEU A 76 -9.97 -7.82 18.45
N ARG A 77 -9.39 -6.76 18.97
CA ARG A 77 -9.03 -6.69 20.38
C ARG A 77 -10.24 -6.81 21.27
N ALA A 78 -11.31 -6.12 20.95
CA ALA A 78 -12.54 -6.21 21.73
C ALA A 78 -13.10 -7.62 21.72
N SER A 79 -13.09 -8.29 20.59
CA SER A 79 -13.53 -9.67 20.46
C SER A 79 -12.63 -10.62 21.22
N ASP A 80 -11.32 -10.45 21.13
CA ASP A 80 -10.35 -11.30 21.79
C ASP A 80 -10.45 -11.17 23.31
N LEU A 81 -10.60 -9.96 23.80
CA LEU A 81 -10.76 -9.72 25.23
C LEU A 81 -12.01 -10.42 25.75
N GLY A 82 -13.09 -10.38 25.00
CA GLY A 82 -14.30 -11.10 25.36
C GLY A 82 -14.10 -12.61 25.38
N GLY A 83 -13.35 -13.13 24.42
CA GLY A 83 -13.05 -14.55 24.35
C GLY A 83 -12.09 -15.01 25.43
N ASP A 84 -11.07 -14.23 25.70
CA ASP A 84 -10.03 -14.58 26.66
C ASP A 84 -10.54 -14.57 28.10
N VAL A 85 -11.45 -13.70 28.40
CA VAL A 85 -12.00 -13.58 29.75
C VAL A 85 -12.73 -14.84 30.16
N VAL A 86 -13.27 -15.57 29.22
CA VAL A 86 -14.01 -16.81 29.50
C VAL A 86 -13.07 -17.91 29.95
N LEU A 87 -11.82 -17.82 29.61
CA LEU A 87 -10.86 -18.82 29.99
C LEU A 87 -10.25 -18.55 31.36
#